data_2987cc618376279e4f1698c556adbb5e
#
_entry.id   2987cc618376279e4f1698c556adbb5e
#
_cell.length_a   1.000
_cell.length_b   1.000
_cell.length_c   1.000
_cell.angle_alpha   90.00
_cell.angle_beta   90.00
_cell.angle_gamma   90.00
#
_symmetry.space_group_name_H-M   'P 1'
#
loop_
_entity.id
_entity.type
_entity.pdbx_description
1 polymer ?
#
loop_
_entity_poly.entity_id
_entity_poly.type
_entity_poly.pdbx_seq_one_letter_code
_entity_poly.pdbx_strand_id
1 'polypeptide(L)'
;AEEDLRFVKYFKNYISEQKAYTNKKELAHFGLPYYNQSNNILEFNLDKFEDYLHRQKINLSRVDLVIKCQNILKAKKNHGKFENKSCVSWRIYNQKLEVEDLIIEGNYEEITDDRA
;
A
#
# COMPACT_ATOMS: atom_id res chain seq x y z
N ALA A 1 -6.56 8.10 18.50
CA ALA A 1 -5.49 8.72 19.24
C ALA A 1 -4.58 9.51 18.34
N GLU A 2 -3.81 10.39 18.94
CA GLU A 2 -2.92 11.26 18.18
C GLU A 2 -1.84 10.48 17.45
N GLU A 3 -1.33 9.45 18.10
CA GLU A 3 -0.33 8.60 17.48
C GLU A 3 -0.88 7.89 16.25
N ASP A 4 -2.12 7.46 16.32
CA ASP A 4 -2.75 6.77 15.21
C ASP A 4 -2.92 7.71 14.02
N LEU A 5 -3.34 8.96 14.30
CA LEU A 5 -3.49 9.94 13.23
C LEU A 5 -2.14 10.26 12.57
N ARG A 6 -1.09 10.30 13.38
CA ARG A 6 0.24 10.55 12.85
C ARG A 6 0.70 9.40 11.95
N PHE A 7 0.40 8.17 12.35
CA PHE A 7 0.77 7.02 11.55
C PHE A 7 0.05 7.03 10.22
N VAL A 8 -1.26 7.35 10.24
CA VAL A 8 -2.02 7.46 9.00
C VAL A 8 -1.41 8.53 8.10
N LYS A 9 -0.99 9.66 8.67
CA LYS A 9 -0.38 10.72 7.90
C LYS A 9 0.93 10.26 7.25
N TYR A 10 1.75 9.53 8.00
CA TYR A 10 2.98 8.98 7.43
C TYR A 10 2.67 8.07 6.25
N PHE A 11 1.66 7.24 6.39
CA PHE A 11 1.31 6.33 5.31
C PHE A 11 0.81 7.10 4.09
N LYS A 12 -0.05 8.09 4.29
CA LYS A 12 -0.55 8.88 3.17
C LYS A 12 0.59 9.62 2.47
N ASN A 13 1.53 10.14 3.24
CA ASN A 13 2.70 10.80 2.64
C ASN A 13 3.51 9.82 1.82
N TYR A 14 3.68 8.59 2.31
CA TYR A 14 4.40 7.57 1.57
C TYR A 14 3.71 7.29 0.24
N ILE A 15 2.40 7.08 0.27
CA ILE A 15 1.66 6.78 -0.96
C ILE A 15 1.75 7.95 -1.93
N SER A 16 1.61 9.18 -1.43
CA SER A 16 1.71 10.37 -2.28
C SER A 16 3.08 10.49 -2.93
N GLU A 17 4.12 10.21 -2.15
CA GLU A 17 5.48 10.29 -2.67
C GLU A 17 5.73 9.25 -3.75
N GLN A 18 5.23 8.04 -3.53
CA GLN A 18 5.46 6.94 -4.46
C GLN A 18 4.51 6.98 -5.64
N LYS A 19 3.40 7.72 -5.52
CA LYS A 19 2.40 7.85 -6.59
C LYS A 19 1.80 6.49 -6.91
N ALA A 20 0.77 6.14 -6.17
CA ALA A 20 0.11 4.85 -6.38
C ALA A 20 -0.27 4.69 -7.85
N TYR A 21 -0.02 3.51 -8.38
CA TYR A 21 -0.24 3.22 -9.80
C TYR A 21 -1.42 2.29 -9.98
N THR A 22 -1.99 2.31 -11.17
CA THR A 22 -3.12 1.42 -11.49
C THR A 22 -2.67 0.15 -12.19
N ASN A 23 -1.38 -0.07 -12.27
CA ASN A 23 -0.82 -1.24 -12.93
C ASN A 23 -0.16 -2.15 -11.89
N LYS A 24 -0.71 -3.34 -11.73
CA LYS A 24 -0.21 -4.29 -10.72
C LYS A 24 1.24 -4.70 -10.98
N LYS A 25 1.69 -4.57 -12.22
CA LYS A 25 3.07 -4.87 -12.56
C LYS A 25 4.04 -4.03 -11.74
N GLU A 26 3.69 -2.79 -11.47
CA GLU A 26 4.56 -1.91 -10.68
C GLU A 26 4.69 -2.41 -9.25
N LEU A 27 3.63 -2.95 -8.70
CA LEU A 27 3.71 -3.55 -7.37
C LEU A 27 4.55 -4.81 -7.39
N ALA A 28 4.31 -5.67 -8.36
CA ALA A 28 4.96 -6.98 -8.41
C ALA A 28 6.45 -6.87 -8.69
N HIS A 29 6.86 -5.95 -9.56
CA HIS A 29 8.25 -5.85 -9.98
C HIS A 29 9.07 -4.85 -9.21
N PHE A 30 8.44 -3.78 -8.72
CA PHE A 30 9.18 -2.70 -8.08
C PHE A 30 8.70 -2.39 -6.66
N GLY A 31 7.67 -3.09 -6.19
CA GLY A 31 7.18 -2.84 -4.84
C GLY A 31 6.49 -1.50 -4.68
N LEU A 32 6.00 -0.92 -5.77
CA LEU A 32 5.31 0.35 -5.71
C LEU A 32 3.84 0.14 -5.37
N PRO A 33 3.19 1.14 -4.76
CA PRO A 33 1.79 0.99 -4.42
C PRO A 33 0.91 0.81 -5.65
N TYR A 34 -0.13 0.04 -5.49
CA TYR A 34 -1.06 -0.26 -6.56
C TYR A 34 -2.48 0.01 -6.08
N TYR A 35 -3.22 0.80 -6.84
CA TYR A 35 -4.60 1.08 -6.50
C TYR A 35 -5.52 0.51 -7.58
N ASN A 36 -6.34 -0.45 -7.18
CA ASN A 36 -7.31 -1.05 -8.07
C ASN A 36 -8.60 -0.25 -7.99
N GLN A 37 -8.83 0.57 -9.01
CA GLN A 37 -9.99 1.45 -9.01
C GLN A 37 -11.31 0.69 -9.04
N SER A 38 -11.34 -0.42 -9.75
CA SER A 38 -12.58 -1.19 -9.88
C SER A 38 -13.06 -1.70 -8.54
N ASN A 39 -12.15 -2.15 -7.72
CA ASN A 39 -12.50 -2.72 -6.41
C ASN A 39 -12.22 -1.77 -5.26
N ASN A 40 -11.59 -0.64 -5.56
CA ASN A 40 -11.27 0.36 -4.55
C ASN A 40 -10.38 -0.24 -3.45
N ILE A 41 -9.33 -0.93 -3.88
CA ILE A 41 -8.39 -1.58 -2.98
C ILE A 41 -7.01 -1.01 -3.24
N LEU A 42 -6.35 -0.58 -2.18
CA LEU A 42 -4.96 -0.13 -2.26
C LEU A 42 -4.07 -1.26 -1.76
N GLU A 43 -3.06 -1.62 -2.54
CA GLU A 43 -2.09 -2.62 -2.13
C GLU A 43 -0.73 -1.96 -2.04
N PHE A 44 0.06 -2.39 -1.07
CA PHE A 44 1.40 -1.84 -0.90
C PHE A 44 2.33 -2.92 -0.39
N ASN A 45 3.61 -2.67 -0.59
CA ASN A 45 4.68 -3.56 -0.16
C ASN A 45 5.17 -3.06 1.20
N LEU A 46 5.08 -3.91 2.22
CA LEU A 46 5.42 -3.49 3.56
C LEU A 46 6.90 -3.13 3.70
N ASP A 47 7.77 -3.87 3.01
CA ASP A 47 9.21 -3.58 3.08
C ASP A 47 9.51 -2.18 2.56
N LYS A 48 8.83 -1.78 1.49
CA LYS A 48 9.06 -0.46 0.92
C LYS A 48 8.51 0.64 1.82
N PHE A 49 7.40 0.38 2.49
CA PHE A 49 6.87 1.34 3.45
C PHE A 49 7.83 1.45 4.63
N GLU A 50 8.37 0.34 5.09
CA GLU A 50 9.34 0.36 6.18
C GLU A 50 10.58 1.14 5.78
N ASP A 51 11.07 0.96 4.55
CA ASP A 51 12.21 1.73 4.06
C ASP A 51 11.92 3.23 4.10
N TYR A 52 10.70 3.59 3.69
CA TYR A 52 10.30 5.00 3.73
C TYR A 52 10.34 5.54 5.15
N LEU A 53 9.79 4.78 6.11
CA LEU A 53 9.79 5.21 7.50
C LEU A 53 11.21 5.41 8.02
N HIS A 54 12.10 4.50 7.66
CA HIS A 54 13.50 4.62 8.08
C HIS A 54 14.15 5.87 7.49
N ARG A 55 13.84 6.19 6.24
CA ARG A 55 14.38 7.40 5.63
C ARG A 55 13.84 8.65 6.33
N GLN A 56 12.65 8.56 6.89
CA GLN A 56 12.07 9.67 7.64
C GLN A 56 12.51 9.64 9.10
N LYS A 57 13.42 8.72 9.45
CA LYS A 57 13.93 8.57 10.81
C LYS A 57 12.85 8.21 11.81
N ILE A 58 11.87 7.47 11.35
CA ILE A 58 10.82 6.94 12.19
C ILE A 58 11.18 5.51 12.50
N ASN A 59 11.50 5.24 13.76
CA ASN A 59 11.97 3.93 14.17
C ASN A 59 10.86 3.12 14.77
N LEU A 60 10.45 2.10 14.03
CA LEU A 60 9.47 1.14 14.50
C LEU A 60 10.05 -0.25 14.29
N SER A 61 9.89 -1.13 15.26
CA SER A 61 10.27 -2.51 15.05
C SER A 61 9.33 -3.10 14.01
N ARG A 62 9.77 -4.18 13.38
CA ARG A 62 8.93 -4.84 12.38
C ARG A 62 7.61 -5.29 12.99
N VAL A 63 7.66 -5.82 14.22
CA VAL A 63 6.46 -6.27 14.90
C VAL A 63 5.49 -5.11 15.12
N ASP A 64 6.01 -3.98 15.60
CA ASP A 64 5.16 -2.82 15.84
C ASP A 64 4.58 -2.28 14.55
N LEU A 65 5.38 -2.28 13.48
CA LEU A 65 4.90 -1.82 12.18
C LEU A 65 3.73 -2.69 11.70
N VAL A 66 3.87 -4.00 11.80
CA VAL A 66 2.80 -4.90 11.38
C VAL A 66 1.55 -4.65 12.20
N ILE A 67 1.70 -4.52 13.52
CA ILE A 67 0.56 -4.30 14.40
C ILE A 67 -0.14 -2.99 14.05
N LYS A 68 0.62 -1.94 13.80
CA LYS A 68 0.03 -0.64 13.45
C LYS A 68 -0.68 -0.72 12.09
N CYS A 69 -0.10 -1.40 11.13
CA CYS A 69 -0.76 -1.55 9.84
C CYS A 69 -2.08 -2.30 9.98
N GLN A 70 -2.09 -3.34 10.81
CA GLN A 70 -3.32 -4.11 11.01
C GLN A 70 -4.37 -3.35 11.78
N ASN A 71 -3.98 -2.66 12.84
CA ASN A 71 -4.94 -2.04 13.74
C ASN A 71 -5.35 -0.65 13.30
N ILE A 72 -4.43 0.11 12.74
CA ILE A 72 -4.71 1.51 12.38
C ILE A 72 -5.16 1.62 10.95
N LEU A 73 -4.41 1.04 10.03
CA LEU A 73 -4.76 1.09 8.61
C LEU A 73 -5.79 0.02 8.24
N LYS A 74 -6.01 -0.95 9.11
CA LYS A 74 -6.89 -2.08 8.83
C LYS A 74 -6.40 -2.85 7.60
N ALA A 75 -5.10 -2.88 7.42
CA ALA A 75 -4.50 -3.58 6.30
C ALA A 75 -4.48 -5.08 6.55
N LYS A 76 -4.60 -5.84 5.48
CA LYS A 76 -4.59 -7.30 5.55
C LYS A 76 -3.54 -7.84 4.62
N LYS A 77 -2.75 -8.78 5.11
CA LYS A 77 -1.71 -9.39 4.31
C LYS A 77 -2.34 -10.25 3.23
N ASN A 78 -1.81 -10.13 2.03
CA ASN A 78 -2.31 -10.87 0.88
C ASN A 78 -1.18 -11.62 0.21
N HIS A 79 -1.40 -12.90 -0.02
CA HIS A 79 -0.46 -13.74 -0.75
C HIS A 79 -1.06 -14.00 -2.12
N GLY A 80 -0.42 -13.51 -3.14
CA GLY A 80 -0.91 -13.69 -4.49
C GLY A 80 0.21 -14.07 -5.42
N LYS A 81 -0.12 -14.11 -6.70
CA LYS A 81 0.85 -14.37 -7.74
C LYS A 81 0.68 -13.37 -8.85
N PHE A 82 1.77 -13.05 -9.51
CA PHE A 82 1.77 -12.23 -10.70
C PHE A 82 2.75 -12.85 -11.66
N GLU A 83 2.26 -13.27 -12.82
CA GLU A 83 3.10 -13.93 -13.82
C GLU A 83 3.85 -15.11 -13.20
N ASN A 84 3.12 -15.92 -12.43
CA ASN A 84 3.63 -17.15 -11.81
C ASN A 84 4.66 -16.92 -10.71
N LYS A 85 4.84 -15.69 -10.27
CA LYS A 85 5.72 -15.40 -9.17
C LYS A 85 4.91 -14.98 -7.96
N SER A 86 5.35 -15.40 -6.78
CA SER A 86 4.70 -14.98 -5.55
C SER A 86 4.79 -13.47 -5.40
N CYS A 87 3.71 -12.87 -4.97
CA CYS A 87 3.67 -11.45 -4.71
C CYS A 87 2.95 -11.24 -3.40
N VAL A 88 3.70 -10.85 -2.37
CA VAL A 88 3.11 -10.60 -1.06
C VAL A 88 2.89 -9.12 -0.93
N SER A 89 1.68 -8.74 -0.57
CA SER A 89 1.34 -7.35 -0.40
C SER A 89 0.41 -7.20 0.78
N TRP A 90 0.08 -5.95 1.12
CA TRP A 90 -0.89 -5.64 2.16
C TRP A 90 -1.99 -4.82 1.52
N ARG A 91 -3.23 -5.13 1.83
CA ARG A 91 -4.39 -4.52 1.19
C ARG A 91 -5.18 -3.67 2.16
N ILE A 92 -5.59 -2.49 1.68
CA ILE A 92 -6.47 -1.61 2.44
C ILE A 92 -7.69 -1.35 1.60
N TYR A 93 -8.85 -1.53 2.21
CA TYR A 93 -10.11 -1.28 1.53
C TYR A 93 -10.54 0.15 1.83
N ASN A 94 -11.08 0.84 0.84
CA ASN A 94 -11.24 2.29 0.88
C ASN A 94 -12.03 2.82 2.07
N GLN A 95 -13.01 2.08 2.53
CA GLN A 95 -13.80 2.56 3.65
C GLN A 95 -12.98 2.66 4.93
N LYS A 96 -11.74 2.16 4.91
CA LYS A 96 -10.88 2.25 6.09
C LYS A 96 -9.91 3.40 6.02
N LEU A 97 -9.65 3.95 4.84
CA LEU A 97 -8.61 4.96 4.70
C LEU A 97 -8.94 6.04 3.67
N GLU A 98 -10.12 6.08 3.15
CA GLU A 98 -10.48 7.08 2.15
C GLU A 98 -9.42 7.17 1.06
N VAL A 99 -9.22 6.06 0.39
CA VAL A 99 -8.15 5.93 -0.59
C VAL A 99 -8.28 6.92 -1.74
N GLU A 100 -9.49 7.36 -2.02
CA GLU A 100 -9.72 8.29 -3.10
C GLU A 100 -9.05 9.65 -2.88
N ASP A 101 -8.64 9.94 -1.66
CA ASP A 101 -7.93 11.19 -1.38
C ASP A 101 -6.46 11.09 -1.70
N LEU A 102 -5.98 9.91 -2.08
CA LEU A 102 -4.57 9.71 -2.36
C LEU A 102 -4.29 10.03 -3.81
N ILE A 103 -3.08 10.49 -4.07
CA ILE A 103 -2.65 10.79 -5.42
C ILE A 103 -2.39 9.50 -6.17
N ILE A 104 -3.07 9.33 -7.29
CA ILE A 104 -2.90 8.15 -8.11
C ILE A 104 -2.44 8.59 -9.47
N GLU A 105 -1.31 8.05 -9.90
CA GLU A 105 -0.72 8.40 -11.17
C GLU A 105 -0.47 7.18 -12.00
N GLY A 106 -0.05 7.41 -13.21
CA GLY A 106 0.27 6.33 -14.09
C GLY A 106 -0.84 6.12 -15.08
N ASN A 107 -0.75 5.02 -15.74
CA ASN A 107 -1.67 4.68 -16.79
C ASN A 107 -2.95 4.14 -16.19
N TYR A 108 -4.03 4.79 -16.50
CA TYR A 108 -5.31 4.34 -16.01
C TYR A 108 -5.92 3.28 -16.87
N GLU A 109 -5.08 2.48 -17.48
CA GLU A 109 -5.58 1.30 -18.14
C GLU A 109 -6.41 0.57 -17.17
N GLU A 110 -7.55 0.19 -17.63
CA GLU A 110 -8.38 -0.59 -16.78
C GLU A 110 -7.74 -1.92 -16.61
N ILE A 111 -7.35 -2.20 -15.42
CA ILE A 111 -6.79 -3.48 -15.14
C ILE A 111 -7.95 -4.40 -14.92
N THR A 112 -8.48 -4.85 -15.97
CA THR A 112 -9.58 -5.76 -15.88
C THR A 112 -9.12 -7.09 -15.40
N ASP A 113 -7.84 -7.27 -15.39
CA ASP A 113 -7.35 -8.57 -15.16
C ASP A 113 -6.34 -8.53 -14.08
N ASP A 114 -6.85 -8.67 -12.94
CA ASP A 114 -6.04 -8.73 -11.79
C ASP A 114 -5.63 -10.11 -11.48
N ARG A 115 -5.89 -10.99 -12.35
CA ARG A 115 -5.51 -12.33 -12.20
C ARG A 115 -4.07 -12.40 -12.33
N ALA A 116 -3.57 -13.09 -11.68
CA ALA A 116 -2.22 -13.22 -12.00
C ALA A 116 -1.77 -14.55 -11.58
#